data_6e911082ee3cd31ec546b9644243fa0d
#
_entry.id   6e911082ee3cd31ec546b9644243fa0d
#
_cell.length_a   1.000
_cell.length_b   1.000
_cell.length_c   1.000
_cell.angle_alpha   90.00
_cell.angle_beta   90.00
_cell.angle_gamma   90.00
#
_symmetry.space_group_name_H-M   'P 1'
#
loop_
_entity.id
_entity.type
_entity.pdbx_description
1 polymer ?
#
loop_
_entity_poly.entity_id
_entity_poly.type
_entity_poly.pdbx_seq_one_letter_code
_entity_poly.pdbx_strand_id
1 'polypeptide(L)'
;MIFDTHTHYTSEKFRDQRSLLLDGLPAQKVCGVVDCATDYASARESLALGEKYPWLYTAVGIHPESLTDAAASTQTQFAGDWRAEIAAMEPLYANPHVVAVGECGLDYHWGIPKEMQISLFDAELQVAHAHDLPILVHDREAHADTYALLRKYQPRGIVHCYSGSVDDAKWLTAQGLYLGIGGVVTFHNARKLQEVVIEMPLERLVLETDCPYMAPV
;
A
#
# COMPACT_ATOMS: atom_id res chain seq x y z
N MET A 1 -8.44 16.88 -11.99
CA MET A 1 -8.00 15.50 -12.24
C MET A 1 -7.54 14.95 -10.91
N ILE A 2 -7.84 13.68 -10.61
CA ILE A 2 -7.53 12.99 -9.36
C ILE A 2 -6.55 11.87 -9.70
N PHE A 3 -5.51 11.72 -8.90
CA PHE A 3 -4.65 10.55 -8.89
C PHE A 3 -4.90 9.81 -7.58
N ASP A 4 -5.29 8.53 -7.66
CA ASP A 4 -5.58 7.68 -6.50
C ASP A 4 -4.33 6.88 -6.15
N THR A 5 -3.74 7.15 -5.00
CA THR A 5 -2.43 6.58 -4.65
C THR A 5 -2.51 5.20 -4.01
N HIS A 6 -3.71 4.68 -3.72
CA HIS A 6 -3.86 3.36 -3.12
C HIS A 6 -5.21 2.72 -3.43
N THR A 7 -5.19 1.64 -4.21
CA THR A 7 -6.37 0.88 -4.64
C THR A 7 -6.08 -0.62 -4.67
N HIS A 8 -7.13 -1.46 -4.65
CA HIS A 8 -7.03 -2.90 -4.81
C HIS A 8 -8.02 -3.41 -5.87
N TYR A 9 -7.81 -3.01 -7.13
CA TYR A 9 -8.65 -3.45 -8.23
C TYR A 9 -8.51 -4.96 -8.53
N THR A 10 -7.42 -5.59 -8.08
CA THR A 10 -7.25 -7.06 -8.14
C THR A 10 -8.10 -7.81 -7.12
N SER A 11 -8.71 -7.12 -6.14
CA SER A 11 -9.60 -7.74 -5.15
C SER A 11 -10.73 -8.54 -5.81
N GLU A 12 -11.01 -9.73 -5.25
CA GLU A 12 -12.15 -10.58 -5.63
C GLU A 12 -13.49 -9.85 -5.55
N LYS A 13 -13.63 -8.84 -4.69
CA LYS A 13 -14.83 -8.02 -4.58
C LYS A 13 -15.14 -7.24 -5.87
N PHE A 14 -14.15 -7.01 -6.72
CA PHE A 14 -14.31 -6.35 -8.00
C PHE A 14 -14.38 -7.30 -9.20
N ARG A 15 -14.17 -8.61 -9.02
CA ARG A 15 -14.03 -9.58 -10.10
C ARG A 15 -15.02 -9.34 -11.26
N ASP A 16 -16.31 -9.28 -10.97
CA ASP A 16 -17.36 -9.19 -11.99
C ASP A 16 -17.55 -7.78 -12.57
N GLN A 17 -17.06 -6.75 -11.88
CA GLN A 17 -17.27 -5.34 -12.23
C GLN A 17 -15.96 -4.61 -12.56
N ARG A 18 -14.82 -5.24 -12.40
CA ARG A 18 -13.49 -4.62 -12.51
C ARG A 18 -13.31 -3.84 -13.81
N SER A 19 -13.58 -4.46 -14.95
CA SER A 19 -13.45 -3.78 -16.24
C SER A 19 -14.39 -2.59 -16.38
N LEU A 20 -15.64 -2.73 -15.94
CA LEU A 20 -16.64 -1.64 -15.98
C LEU A 20 -16.17 -0.45 -15.12
N LEU A 21 -15.64 -0.72 -13.92
CA LEU A 21 -15.12 0.30 -13.04
C LEU A 21 -13.91 1.01 -13.66
N LEU A 22 -12.90 0.24 -14.09
CA LEU A 22 -11.70 0.80 -14.71
C LEU A 22 -12.01 1.60 -15.98
N ASP A 23 -12.84 1.09 -16.87
CA ASP A 23 -13.26 1.81 -18.10
C ASP A 23 -13.97 3.14 -17.77
N GLY A 24 -14.64 3.23 -16.61
CA GLY A 24 -15.37 4.43 -16.15
C GLY A 24 -14.51 5.52 -15.51
N LEU A 25 -13.32 5.19 -14.99
CA LEU A 25 -12.49 6.13 -14.19
C LEU A 25 -12.08 7.41 -14.94
N PRO A 26 -11.68 7.38 -16.23
CA PRO A 26 -11.33 8.59 -16.94
C PRO A 26 -12.50 9.58 -17.07
N ALA A 27 -13.74 9.08 -17.24
CA ALA A 27 -14.93 9.91 -17.27
C ALA A 27 -15.22 10.58 -15.92
N GLN A 28 -14.78 9.97 -14.82
CA GLN A 28 -14.84 10.51 -13.45
C GLN A 28 -13.65 11.43 -13.12
N LYS A 29 -12.82 11.79 -14.13
CA LYS A 29 -11.63 12.64 -13.98
C LYS A 29 -10.50 12.01 -13.13
N VAL A 30 -10.49 10.71 -12.96
CA VAL A 30 -9.35 9.98 -12.43
C VAL A 30 -8.33 9.83 -13.55
N CYS A 31 -7.12 10.35 -13.33
CA CYS A 31 -6.06 10.37 -14.34
C CYS A 31 -4.99 9.29 -14.11
N GLY A 32 -5.01 8.65 -12.97
CA GLY A 32 -4.14 7.54 -12.65
C GLY A 32 -4.50 6.92 -11.32
N VAL A 33 -4.13 5.65 -11.15
CA VAL A 33 -4.26 4.91 -9.89
C VAL A 33 -3.00 4.10 -9.63
N VAL A 34 -2.70 3.84 -8.37
CA VAL A 34 -1.76 2.81 -7.96
C VAL A 34 -2.55 1.63 -7.41
N ASP A 35 -2.51 0.50 -8.09
CA ASP A 35 -3.11 -0.74 -7.66
C ASP A 35 -2.09 -1.50 -6.81
N CYS A 36 -2.40 -1.70 -5.54
CA CYS A 36 -1.48 -2.23 -4.55
C CYS A 36 -1.65 -3.74 -4.44
N ALA A 37 -0.59 -4.47 -4.77
CA ALA A 37 -0.56 -5.91 -4.59
C ALA A 37 -0.45 -6.27 -3.11
N THR A 38 -1.00 -7.41 -2.75
CA THR A 38 -0.91 -7.97 -1.41
C THR A 38 -0.05 -9.25 -1.38
N ASP A 39 0.26 -9.80 -2.58
CA ASP A 39 1.04 -11.01 -2.78
C ASP A 39 1.52 -11.11 -4.24
N TYR A 40 2.28 -12.15 -4.57
CA TYR A 40 2.80 -12.38 -5.92
C TYR A 40 1.70 -12.55 -6.98
N ALA A 41 0.60 -13.22 -6.65
CA ALA A 41 -0.48 -13.46 -7.61
C ALA A 41 -1.19 -12.15 -7.97
N SER A 42 -1.54 -11.34 -6.99
CA SER A 42 -2.16 -10.02 -7.19
C SER A 42 -1.21 -9.04 -7.88
N ALA A 43 0.11 -9.10 -7.59
CA ALA A 43 1.09 -8.29 -8.30
C ALA A 43 1.11 -8.58 -9.81
N ARG A 44 1.10 -9.84 -10.20
CA ARG A 44 1.02 -10.23 -11.62
C ARG A 44 -0.29 -9.84 -12.28
N GLU A 45 -1.39 -9.97 -11.55
CA GLU A 45 -2.71 -9.56 -12.06
C GLU A 45 -2.78 -8.05 -12.25
N SER A 46 -2.28 -7.26 -11.30
CA SER A 46 -2.21 -5.80 -11.40
C SER A 46 -1.36 -5.35 -12.58
N LEU A 47 -0.19 -5.96 -12.80
CA LEU A 47 0.64 -5.68 -13.97
C LEU A 47 -0.08 -5.98 -15.29
N ALA A 48 -0.84 -7.08 -15.38
CA ALA A 48 -1.65 -7.39 -16.56
C ALA A 48 -2.78 -6.35 -16.77
N LEU A 49 -3.32 -5.76 -15.70
CA LEU A 49 -4.23 -4.62 -15.82
C LEU A 49 -3.51 -3.38 -16.35
N GLY A 50 -2.29 -3.10 -15.89
CA GLY A 50 -1.47 -1.99 -16.36
C GLY A 50 -1.18 -2.05 -17.86
N GLU A 51 -0.96 -3.23 -18.44
CA GLU A 51 -0.82 -3.41 -19.89
C GLU A 51 -2.07 -2.97 -20.65
N LYS A 52 -3.25 -3.15 -20.09
CA LYS A 52 -4.53 -2.74 -20.68
C LYS A 52 -4.88 -1.26 -20.39
N TYR A 53 -4.50 -0.77 -19.22
CA TYR A 53 -4.82 0.56 -18.72
C TYR A 53 -3.53 1.37 -18.45
N PRO A 54 -3.01 2.14 -19.41
CA PRO A 54 -1.70 2.83 -19.29
C PRO A 54 -1.58 3.82 -18.11
N TRP A 55 -2.70 4.17 -17.49
CA TRP A 55 -2.79 5.05 -16.33
C TRP A 55 -2.91 4.25 -15.00
N LEU A 56 -2.90 2.91 -15.05
CA LEU A 56 -2.83 2.05 -13.88
C LEU A 56 -1.38 1.65 -13.66
N TYR A 57 -0.89 1.99 -12.48
CA TYR A 57 0.43 1.64 -11.99
C TYR A 57 0.29 0.59 -10.89
N THR A 58 1.38 -0.12 -10.57
CA THR A 58 1.36 -1.20 -9.59
C THR A 58 2.39 -0.92 -8.50
N ALA A 59 1.99 -1.13 -7.24
CA ALA A 59 2.92 -1.35 -6.15
C ALA A 59 3.05 -2.86 -5.93
N VAL A 60 4.28 -3.38 -5.86
CA VAL A 60 4.58 -4.80 -5.74
C VAL A 60 5.14 -5.10 -4.35
N GLY A 61 4.44 -5.89 -3.56
CA GLY A 61 4.82 -6.26 -2.20
C GLY A 61 3.95 -7.38 -1.64
N ILE A 62 4.21 -7.75 -0.40
CA ILE A 62 3.48 -8.77 0.35
C ILE A 62 2.86 -8.10 1.58
N HIS A 63 1.54 -8.00 1.60
CA HIS A 63 0.81 -7.50 2.75
C HIS A 63 0.97 -8.44 3.96
N PRO A 64 1.11 -7.95 5.19
CA PRO A 64 1.30 -8.80 6.37
C PRO A 64 0.19 -9.85 6.55
N GLU A 65 -1.05 -9.59 6.16
CA GLU A 65 -2.12 -10.59 6.23
C GLU A 65 -1.86 -11.81 5.35
N SER A 66 -1.16 -11.65 4.22
CA SER A 66 -0.84 -12.75 3.30
C SER A 66 0.04 -13.83 3.95
N LEU A 67 0.73 -13.49 5.05
CA LEU A 67 1.50 -14.46 5.84
C LEU A 67 0.63 -15.58 6.44
N THR A 68 -0.67 -15.36 6.61
CA THR A 68 -1.61 -16.33 7.21
C THR A 68 -2.90 -16.52 6.42
N ASP A 69 -3.16 -15.70 5.42
CA ASP A 69 -4.34 -15.86 4.56
C ASP A 69 -4.16 -17.12 3.68
N ALA A 70 -5.02 -18.10 3.89
CA ALA A 70 -4.99 -19.39 3.16
C ALA A 70 -5.24 -19.22 1.65
N ALA A 71 -5.78 -18.10 1.19
CA ALA A 71 -6.02 -17.79 -0.22
C ALA A 71 -4.84 -17.09 -0.89
N ALA A 72 -3.98 -16.43 -0.12
CA ALA A 72 -2.83 -15.70 -0.65
C ALA A 72 -1.83 -16.62 -1.37
N SER A 73 -1.15 -16.12 -2.39
CA SER A 73 -0.09 -16.89 -3.09
C SER A 73 1.05 -17.25 -2.15
N THR A 74 1.30 -16.48 -1.12
CA THR A 74 2.24 -16.79 -0.03
C THR A 74 1.97 -18.19 0.54
N GLN A 75 0.71 -18.56 0.75
CA GLN A 75 0.34 -19.88 1.26
C GLN A 75 0.16 -20.93 0.13
N THR A 76 -0.49 -20.56 -0.98
CA THR A 76 -0.90 -21.49 -2.02
C THR A 76 0.21 -21.86 -3.01
N GLN A 77 1.13 -20.94 -3.29
CA GLN A 77 2.22 -21.12 -4.24
C GLN A 77 3.59 -21.26 -3.56
N PHE A 78 3.79 -20.59 -2.44
CA PHE A 78 5.08 -20.56 -1.73
C PHE A 78 5.07 -21.29 -0.38
N ALA A 79 3.98 -21.96 0.00
CA ALA A 79 3.86 -22.73 1.23
C ALA A 79 4.28 -21.97 2.51
N GLY A 80 3.99 -20.67 2.56
CA GLY A 80 4.34 -19.77 3.66
C GLY A 80 5.78 -19.20 3.60
N ASP A 81 6.56 -19.58 2.57
CA ASP A 81 7.91 -19.04 2.38
C ASP A 81 7.87 -17.68 1.65
N TRP A 82 7.62 -16.62 2.39
CA TRP A 82 7.61 -15.27 1.86
C TRP A 82 8.98 -14.83 1.28
N ARG A 83 10.09 -15.46 1.67
CA ARG A 83 11.40 -15.16 1.08
C ARG A 83 11.51 -15.68 -0.35
N ALA A 84 10.99 -16.89 -0.58
CA ALA A 84 10.88 -17.44 -1.94
C ALA A 84 9.93 -16.59 -2.79
N GLU A 85 8.85 -16.07 -2.19
CA GLU A 85 7.90 -15.18 -2.88
C GLU A 85 8.53 -13.83 -3.25
N ILE A 86 9.26 -13.16 -2.35
CA ILE A 86 10.03 -11.94 -2.67
C ILE A 86 11.03 -12.23 -3.81
N ALA A 87 11.75 -13.35 -3.77
CA ALA A 87 12.67 -13.71 -4.82
C ALA A 87 11.97 -13.91 -6.18
N ALA A 88 10.76 -14.44 -6.19
CA ALA A 88 9.93 -14.56 -7.38
C ALA A 88 9.41 -13.22 -7.91
N MET A 89 9.25 -12.22 -7.02
CA MET A 89 8.85 -10.85 -7.40
C MET A 89 9.99 -10.05 -8.04
N GLU A 90 11.25 -10.42 -7.81
CA GLU A 90 12.43 -9.68 -8.26
C GLU A 90 12.36 -9.23 -9.74
N PRO A 91 12.00 -10.10 -10.70
CA PRO A 91 11.90 -9.68 -12.11
C PRO A 91 10.78 -8.67 -12.37
N LEU A 92 9.77 -8.57 -11.49
CA LEU A 92 8.63 -7.70 -11.68
C LEU A 92 9.01 -6.22 -11.51
N TYR A 93 10.01 -5.92 -10.66
CA TYR A 93 10.42 -4.53 -10.39
C TYR A 93 11.03 -3.83 -11.61
N ALA A 94 11.44 -4.57 -12.65
CA ALA A 94 11.88 -3.99 -13.92
C ALA A 94 10.73 -3.57 -14.85
N ASN A 95 9.48 -3.89 -14.52
CA ASN A 95 8.32 -3.51 -15.33
C ASN A 95 8.04 -2.00 -15.19
N PRO A 96 7.85 -1.25 -16.29
CA PRO A 96 7.61 0.21 -16.24
C PRO A 96 6.33 0.63 -15.54
N HIS A 97 5.37 -0.28 -15.31
CA HIS A 97 4.18 -0.03 -14.52
C HIS A 97 4.43 -0.14 -13.01
N VAL A 98 5.56 -0.71 -12.57
CA VAL A 98 5.90 -0.75 -11.14
C VAL A 98 6.44 0.60 -10.71
N VAL A 99 5.78 1.21 -9.75
CA VAL A 99 6.12 2.55 -9.24
C VAL A 99 6.48 2.57 -7.76
N ALA A 100 6.25 1.48 -7.05
CA ALA A 100 6.57 1.37 -5.62
C ALA A 100 6.73 -0.09 -5.19
N VAL A 101 7.39 -0.31 -4.05
CA VAL A 101 7.29 -1.54 -3.27
C VAL A 101 6.11 -1.39 -2.31
N GLY A 102 5.19 -2.35 -2.32
CA GLY A 102 4.00 -2.34 -1.49
C GLY A 102 2.81 -3.11 -2.14
N GLU A 103 1.73 -3.27 -1.43
CA GLU A 103 1.53 -2.85 -0.05
C GLU A 103 2.35 -3.70 0.92
N CYS A 104 3.06 -3.08 1.84
CA CYS A 104 3.94 -3.75 2.78
C CYS A 104 3.94 -3.02 4.13
N GLY A 105 4.34 -3.68 5.19
CA GLY A 105 4.36 -3.05 6.51
C GLY A 105 3.94 -3.97 7.64
N LEU A 106 3.26 -3.39 8.66
CA LEU A 106 2.92 -4.11 9.89
C LEU A 106 1.43 -3.95 10.22
N ASP A 107 0.77 -5.07 10.52
CA ASP A 107 -0.60 -5.12 11.03
C ASP A 107 -0.66 -5.97 12.32
N TYR A 108 -0.81 -5.32 13.47
CA TYR A 108 -0.89 -6.02 14.74
C TYR A 108 -2.33 -6.30 15.20
N HIS A 109 -3.31 -5.91 14.39
CA HIS A 109 -4.71 -6.20 14.66
C HIS A 109 -5.03 -7.70 14.49
N TRP A 110 -4.42 -8.33 13.52
CA TRP A 110 -4.57 -9.77 13.27
C TRP A 110 -3.47 -10.54 14.00
N GLY A 111 -3.77 -11.64 14.65
CA GLY A 111 -2.84 -12.40 15.51
C GLY A 111 -1.62 -13.02 14.80
N ILE A 112 -1.08 -12.35 13.79
CA ILE A 112 0.10 -12.77 13.04
C ILE A 112 1.36 -12.45 13.85
N PRO A 113 2.33 -13.39 13.99
CA PRO A 113 3.54 -13.16 14.78
C PRO A 113 4.29 -11.89 14.35
N LYS A 114 4.57 -11.00 15.31
CA LYS A 114 5.22 -9.70 15.06
C LYS A 114 6.60 -9.86 14.41
N GLU A 115 7.39 -10.78 14.87
CA GLU A 115 8.75 -11.04 14.38
C GLU A 115 8.74 -11.46 12.91
N MET A 116 7.69 -12.17 12.47
CA MET A 116 7.52 -12.56 11.08
C MET A 116 7.21 -11.35 10.21
N GLN A 117 6.27 -10.52 10.64
CA GLN A 117 5.91 -9.28 9.94
C GLN A 117 7.11 -8.31 9.87
N ILE A 118 7.82 -8.10 10.98
CA ILE A 118 9.01 -7.25 11.05
C ILE A 118 10.09 -7.76 10.07
N SER A 119 10.31 -9.08 10.03
CA SER A 119 11.30 -9.68 9.13
C SER A 119 10.92 -9.52 7.66
N LEU A 120 9.63 -9.64 7.33
CA LEU A 120 9.12 -9.41 5.98
C LEU A 120 9.30 -7.93 5.61
N PHE A 121 8.81 -7.01 6.43
CA PHE A 121 8.87 -5.58 6.14
C PHE A 121 10.32 -5.07 6.04
N ASP A 122 11.24 -5.57 6.87
CA ASP A 122 12.68 -5.28 6.76
C ASP A 122 13.25 -5.71 5.41
N ALA A 123 12.83 -6.87 4.88
CA ALA A 123 13.24 -7.35 3.58
C ALA A 123 12.67 -6.49 2.42
N GLU A 124 11.41 -6.08 2.52
CA GLU A 124 10.78 -5.22 1.51
C GLU A 124 11.39 -3.82 1.47
N LEU A 125 11.78 -3.26 2.61
CA LEU A 125 12.56 -2.02 2.68
C LEU A 125 13.93 -2.15 2.00
N GLN A 126 14.58 -3.32 2.11
CA GLN A 126 15.82 -3.60 1.37
C GLN A 126 15.57 -3.68 -0.13
N VAL A 127 14.49 -4.32 -0.58
CA VAL A 127 14.09 -4.35 -1.99
C VAL A 127 13.84 -2.93 -2.52
N ALA A 128 13.08 -2.12 -1.78
CA ALA A 128 12.81 -0.73 -2.16
C ALA A 128 14.12 0.08 -2.33
N HIS A 129 15.06 -0.11 -1.41
CA HIS A 129 16.37 0.53 -1.49
C HIS A 129 17.19 0.02 -2.70
N ALA A 130 17.20 -1.29 -2.96
CA ALA A 130 17.97 -1.91 -4.05
C ALA A 130 17.48 -1.45 -5.44
N HIS A 131 16.17 -1.23 -5.60
CA HIS A 131 15.55 -0.79 -6.86
C HIS A 131 15.33 0.72 -6.96
N ASP A 132 15.74 1.50 -5.95
CA ASP A 132 15.44 2.95 -5.85
C ASP A 132 13.95 3.27 -6.00
N LEU A 133 13.07 2.41 -5.48
CA LEU A 133 11.63 2.58 -5.51
C LEU A 133 11.11 3.19 -4.20
N PRO A 134 10.06 4.02 -4.25
CA PRO A 134 9.33 4.42 -3.06
C PRO A 134 8.59 3.24 -2.44
N ILE A 135 8.12 3.41 -1.20
CA ILE A 135 7.39 2.39 -0.45
C ILE A 135 5.96 2.84 -0.15
N LEU A 136 5.00 1.92 -0.25
CA LEU A 136 3.63 2.12 0.24
C LEU A 136 3.43 1.31 1.52
N VAL A 137 3.37 2.04 2.64
CA VAL A 137 3.44 1.46 3.99
C VAL A 137 2.05 1.27 4.58
N HIS A 138 1.73 0.02 4.92
CA HIS A 138 0.64 -0.34 5.80
C HIS A 138 1.09 -0.25 7.27
N ASP A 139 0.29 0.39 8.10
CA ASP A 139 0.59 0.55 9.54
C ASP A 139 -0.68 0.53 10.38
N ARG A 140 -1.01 -0.63 10.91
CA ARG A 140 -2.19 -0.78 11.76
C ARG A 140 -1.81 -1.33 13.14
N GLU A 141 -2.03 -0.50 14.18
CA GLU A 141 -1.71 -0.82 15.58
C GLU A 141 -0.22 -1.16 15.81
N ALA A 142 0.67 -0.74 14.89
CA ALA A 142 2.08 -1.13 14.85
C ALA A 142 3.06 0.06 14.79
N HIS A 143 2.59 1.29 15.00
CA HIS A 143 3.31 2.55 14.77
C HIS A 143 4.77 2.54 15.29
N ALA A 144 5.00 2.04 16.51
CA ALA A 144 6.33 2.08 17.12
C ALA A 144 7.38 1.28 16.32
N ASP A 145 7.03 0.07 15.92
CA ASP A 145 7.93 -0.81 15.18
C ASP A 145 8.03 -0.39 13.70
N THR A 146 6.91 0.06 13.11
CA THR A 146 6.91 0.65 11.76
C THR A 146 7.86 1.84 11.71
N TYR A 147 7.75 2.78 12.63
CA TYR A 147 8.61 3.99 12.62
C TYR A 147 10.06 3.66 12.98
N ALA A 148 10.33 2.61 13.77
CA ALA A 148 11.70 2.15 13.99
C ALA A 148 12.36 1.69 12.69
N LEU A 149 11.65 0.93 11.86
CA LEU A 149 12.13 0.49 10.55
C LEU A 149 12.27 1.66 9.56
N LEU A 150 11.30 2.58 9.52
CA LEU A 150 11.39 3.78 8.68
C LEU A 150 12.57 4.69 9.07
N ARG A 151 12.91 4.80 10.37
CA ARG A 151 14.12 5.49 10.82
C ARG A 151 15.39 4.82 10.35
N LYS A 152 15.43 3.49 10.36
CA LYS A 152 16.60 2.69 9.95
C LYS A 152 16.89 2.86 8.46
N TYR A 153 15.86 2.82 7.61
CA TYR A 153 16.01 2.79 6.15
C TYR A 153 15.84 4.14 5.48
N GLN A 154 15.13 5.08 6.08
CA GLN A 154 14.81 6.41 5.55
C GLN A 154 14.27 6.36 4.10
N PRO A 155 13.25 5.53 3.81
CA PRO A 155 12.72 5.38 2.46
C PRO A 155 11.96 6.63 2.02
N ARG A 156 11.80 6.79 0.71
CA ARG A 156 10.76 7.65 0.13
C ARG A 156 9.45 6.88 0.07
N GLY A 157 8.32 7.55 0.15
CA GLY A 157 7.04 6.85 -0.03
C GLY A 157 5.86 7.47 0.70
N ILE A 158 4.86 6.64 0.92
CA ILE A 158 3.58 7.02 1.51
C ILE A 158 3.29 6.08 2.69
N VAL A 159 2.88 6.62 3.82
CA VAL A 159 2.17 5.85 4.85
C VAL A 159 0.70 5.96 4.50
N HIS A 160 0.14 4.87 3.93
CA HIS A 160 -1.24 4.85 3.46
C HIS A 160 -2.22 4.75 4.62
N CYS A 161 -3.47 5.13 4.38
CA CYS A 161 -4.57 5.10 5.36
C CYS A 161 -4.15 5.61 6.74
N TYR A 162 -3.46 6.76 6.76
CA TYR A 162 -2.78 7.26 7.94
C TYR A 162 -3.71 7.34 9.16
N SER A 163 -3.27 6.77 10.28
CA SER A 163 -4.06 6.67 11.51
C SER A 163 -3.31 7.11 12.79
N GLY A 164 -2.08 7.60 12.63
CA GLY A 164 -1.23 8.06 13.73
C GLY A 164 -1.62 9.43 14.31
N SER A 165 -0.76 9.95 15.18
CA SER A 165 -0.92 11.26 15.81
C SER A 165 -0.41 12.40 14.92
N VAL A 166 -0.73 13.66 15.28
CA VAL A 166 -0.16 14.86 14.64
C VAL A 166 1.36 14.91 14.81
N ASP A 167 1.89 14.50 15.96
CA ASP A 167 3.34 14.50 16.21
C ASP A 167 4.05 13.46 15.34
N ASP A 168 3.46 12.28 15.19
CA ASP A 168 3.97 11.26 14.28
C ASP A 168 3.90 11.73 12.82
N ALA A 169 2.82 12.39 12.41
CA ALA A 169 2.66 12.97 11.09
C ALA A 169 3.75 13.99 10.78
N LYS A 170 4.04 14.91 11.73
CA LYS A 170 5.12 15.89 11.63
C LYS A 170 6.47 15.21 11.47
N TRP A 171 6.70 14.15 12.25
CA TRP A 171 7.96 13.42 12.15
C TRP A 171 8.10 12.70 10.79
N LEU A 172 7.08 11.95 10.35
CA LEU A 172 7.10 11.22 9.08
C LEU A 172 7.32 12.15 7.89
N THR A 173 6.60 13.28 7.86
CA THR A 173 6.70 14.26 6.76
C THR A 173 8.04 15.00 6.77
N ALA A 174 8.65 15.20 7.94
CA ALA A 174 10.01 15.72 8.05
C ALA A 174 11.07 14.75 7.53
N GLN A 175 10.79 13.43 7.54
CA GLN A 175 11.61 12.41 6.88
C GLN A 175 11.40 12.34 5.36
N GLY A 176 10.48 13.12 4.80
CA GLY A 176 10.20 13.15 3.37
C GLY A 176 9.04 12.25 2.92
N LEU A 177 8.40 11.54 3.84
CA LEU A 177 7.23 10.71 3.55
C LEU A 177 5.97 11.55 3.32
N TYR A 178 5.01 10.96 2.64
CA TYR A 178 3.66 11.48 2.44
C TYR A 178 2.67 10.68 3.27
N LEU A 179 1.50 11.27 3.55
CA LEU A 179 0.42 10.63 4.29
C LEU A 179 -0.77 10.42 3.35
N GLY A 180 -1.22 9.18 3.24
CA GLY A 180 -2.41 8.79 2.50
C GLY A 180 -3.68 9.15 3.28
N ILE A 181 -4.57 9.90 2.65
CA ILE A 181 -5.83 10.36 3.22
C ILE A 181 -6.98 9.84 2.37
N GLY A 182 -7.68 8.86 2.89
CA GLY A 182 -8.81 8.20 2.23
C GLY A 182 -10.16 8.54 2.87
N GLY A 183 -11.18 7.75 2.54
CA GLY A 183 -12.55 7.91 3.01
C GLY A 183 -12.71 7.94 4.53
N VAL A 184 -11.79 7.33 5.26
CA VAL A 184 -11.78 7.31 6.74
C VAL A 184 -11.86 8.71 7.36
N VAL A 185 -11.33 9.74 6.72
CA VAL A 185 -11.38 11.13 7.21
C VAL A 185 -12.83 11.63 7.42
N THR A 186 -13.79 11.03 6.71
CA THR A 186 -15.21 11.40 6.80
C THR A 186 -15.95 10.68 7.94
N PHE A 187 -15.35 9.69 8.59
CA PHE A 187 -15.99 8.90 9.63
C PHE A 187 -16.20 9.73 10.90
N HIS A 188 -17.33 9.50 11.59
CA HIS A 188 -17.69 10.25 12.79
C HIS A 188 -16.67 10.16 13.92
N ASN A 189 -15.89 9.09 13.99
CA ASN A 189 -14.84 8.84 14.99
C ASN A 189 -13.43 9.21 14.50
N ALA A 190 -13.29 9.83 13.32
CA ALA A 190 -11.98 10.14 12.71
C ALA A 190 -11.34 11.44 13.19
N ARG A 191 -11.72 11.95 14.37
CA ARG A 191 -11.24 13.25 14.91
C ARG A 191 -9.73 13.41 14.83
N LYS A 192 -8.94 12.39 15.20
CA LYS A 192 -7.47 12.45 15.15
C LYS A 192 -6.97 12.68 13.72
N LEU A 193 -7.51 11.95 12.75
CA LEU A 193 -7.14 12.11 11.35
C LEU A 193 -7.52 13.50 10.81
N GLN A 194 -8.69 14.02 11.22
CA GLN A 194 -9.13 15.37 10.87
C GLN A 194 -8.17 16.44 11.45
N GLU A 195 -7.69 16.27 12.67
CA GLU A 195 -6.67 17.13 13.28
C GLU A 195 -5.36 17.08 12.48
N VAL A 196 -4.92 15.89 12.02
CA VAL A 196 -3.75 15.73 11.16
C VAL A 196 -3.93 16.50 9.85
N VAL A 197 -5.07 16.36 9.18
CA VAL A 197 -5.33 17.06 7.90
C VAL A 197 -5.32 18.58 8.05
N ILE A 198 -5.76 19.10 9.20
CA ILE A 198 -5.72 20.55 9.49
C ILE A 198 -4.30 21.05 9.75
N GLU A 199 -3.49 20.26 10.45
CA GLU A 199 -2.16 20.67 10.94
C GLU A 199 -1.03 20.44 9.91
N MET A 200 -1.23 19.51 8.97
CA MET A 200 -0.16 19.13 8.05
C MET A 200 -0.17 19.96 6.77
N PRO A 201 1.01 20.26 6.19
CA PRO A 201 1.11 20.93 4.89
C PRO A 201 0.41 20.10 3.81
N LEU A 202 -0.41 20.75 2.96
CA LEU A 202 -1.15 20.08 1.88
C LEU A 202 -0.21 19.33 0.92
N GLU A 203 1.01 19.83 0.74
CA GLU A 203 2.06 19.23 -0.10
C GLU A 203 2.58 17.88 0.43
N ARG A 204 2.20 17.51 1.65
CA ARG A 204 2.56 16.24 2.28
C ARG A 204 1.39 15.28 2.42
N LEU A 205 0.22 15.66 1.93
CA LEU A 205 -0.97 14.82 1.91
C LEU A 205 -1.22 14.34 0.48
N VAL A 206 -1.57 13.07 0.33
CA VAL A 206 -2.01 12.47 -0.92
C VAL A 206 -3.40 11.86 -0.75
N LEU A 207 -4.16 11.80 -1.84
CA LEU A 207 -5.51 11.24 -1.84
C LEU A 207 -5.48 9.78 -2.26
N GLU A 208 -6.29 8.98 -1.59
CA GLU A 208 -6.47 7.57 -1.90
C GLU A 208 -7.91 7.13 -1.64
N THR A 209 -8.29 5.97 -2.15
CA THR A 209 -9.59 5.36 -1.82
C THR A 209 -9.48 4.14 -0.94
N ASP A 210 -8.41 3.37 -1.07
CA ASP A 210 -8.27 2.03 -0.50
C ASP A 210 -9.40 1.09 -0.96
N CYS A 211 -9.96 1.36 -2.15
CA CYS A 211 -11.09 0.59 -2.68
C CYS A 211 -10.71 -0.88 -2.90
N PRO A 212 -11.62 -1.80 -2.57
CA PRO A 212 -13.05 -1.68 -2.25
C PRO A 212 -13.37 -1.43 -0.76
N TYR A 213 -12.42 -0.97 0.01
CA TYR A 213 -12.55 -0.76 1.45
C TYR A 213 -12.78 0.72 1.77
N MET A 214 -13.03 1.05 3.03
CA MET A 214 -12.98 2.40 3.62
C MET A 214 -13.75 3.49 2.85
N ALA A 215 -14.88 3.14 2.22
CA ALA A 215 -15.71 4.11 1.50
C ALA A 215 -16.11 5.27 2.42
N PRO A 216 -16.11 6.52 1.93
CA PRO A 216 -16.54 7.69 2.70
C PRO A 216 -18.01 7.59 3.11
N VAL A 217 -18.38 8.23 4.24
CA VAL A 217 -19.76 8.29 4.78
C VAL A 217 -20.35 9.67 4.53
#